data_05156388230de989efab9b88e9580ea5
#
_entry.id   05156388230de989efab9b88e9580ea5
#
_cell.length_a   1.000
_cell.length_b   1.000
_cell.length_c   1.000
_cell.angle_alpha   90.00
_cell.angle_beta   90.00
_cell.angle_gamma   90.00
#
_symmetry.space_group_name_H-M   'P 1'
#
loop_
_entity.id
_entity.type
_entity.pdbx_description
1 polymer ?
#
loop_
_entity_poly.entity_id
_entity_poly.type
_entity_poly.pdbx_seq_one_letter_code
_entity_poly.pdbx_strand_id
1 'polypeptide(L)'
;LEIGKNTSPTMLWSGAFKRLPGSASKASFGDQRTYMHNGTKIDEQTHMGQDLASVAHAPIPAANDGKVVFAEPLGIFGNLVVIDHGLGLQSLYSHMSEIQTNVGATVKKGDIIGLTGTTGLAGGDHLHFGILMHGIQVQPLDWLDPKWIKNTITDRLDAAGAER
;
A
#
# COMPACT_ATOMS: atom_id res chain seq x y z
N LEU A 1 -0.36 -10.76 -7.43
CA LEU A 1 0.54 -10.02 -8.32
C LEU A 1 1.89 -10.74 -8.38
N GLU A 2 2.48 -10.90 -9.57
CA GLU A 2 3.83 -11.48 -9.75
C GLU A 2 4.91 -10.74 -8.94
N ILE A 3 4.71 -9.44 -8.74
CA ILE A 3 5.57 -8.55 -7.94
C ILE A 3 5.81 -9.08 -6.52
N GLY A 4 4.84 -9.81 -5.94
CA GLY A 4 4.95 -10.38 -4.60
C GLY A 4 5.94 -11.54 -4.44
N LYS A 5 6.51 -12.04 -5.54
CA LYS A 5 7.42 -13.18 -5.51
C LYS A 5 8.88 -12.80 -5.22
N ASN A 6 9.28 -11.56 -5.52
CA ASN A 6 10.62 -11.04 -5.28
C ASN A 6 10.65 -10.23 -3.99
N THR A 7 11.11 -10.84 -2.91
CA THR A 7 11.21 -10.21 -1.60
C THR A 7 12.57 -10.46 -0.96
N SER A 8 13.02 -9.51 -0.14
CA SER A 8 14.21 -9.67 0.69
C SER A 8 14.02 -10.83 1.68
N PRO A 9 15.04 -11.68 1.90
CA PRO A 9 14.97 -12.73 2.92
C PRO A 9 15.08 -12.21 4.36
N THR A 10 15.32 -10.92 4.54
CA THR A 10 15.44 -10.25 5.83
C THR A 10 14.35 -9.22 6.02
N MET A 11 13.92 -9.00 7.26
CA MET A 11 12.99 -7.96 7.65
C MET A 11 13.65 -6.59 7.50
N LEU A 12 13.04 -5.69 6.71
CA LEU A 12 13.57 -4.34 6.44
C LEU A 12 12.84 -3.24 7.22
N TRP A 13 11.75 -3.54 7.87
CA TRP A 13 10.84 -2.59 8.49
C TRP A 13 10.80 -2.73 10.02
N SER A 14 10.26 -1.70 10.70
CA SER A 14 10.03 -1.73 12.14
C SER A 14 8.80 -0.90 12.54
N GLY A 15 8.09 -1.37 13.58
CA GLY A 15 6.92 -0.70 14.13
C GLY A 15 5.77 -0.52 13.13
N ALA A 16 4.75 0.26 13.49
CA ALA A 16 3.58 0.48 12.65
C ALA A 16 3.93 1.22 11.35
N PHE A 17 3.17 0.92 10.30
CA PHE A 17 3.27 1.60 9.02
C PHE A 17 2.68 3.01 9.10
N LYS A 18 3.27 3.94 8.35
CA LYS A 18 2.83 5.35 8.34
C LYS A 18 1.65 5.53 7.40
N ARG A 19 0.57 6.11 7.91
CA ARG A 19 -0.58 6.52 7.12
C ARG A 19 -0.28 7.80 6.34
N LEU A 20 -0.98 8.01 5.21
CA LEU A 20 -0.97 9.30 4.49
C LEU A 20 -1.40 10.42 5.46
N PRO A 21 -0.54 11.44 5.68
CA PRO A 21 -0.83 12.51 6.63
C PRO A 21 -2.12 13.29 6.31
N GLY A 22 -2.89 13.64 7.33
CA GLY A 22 -4.12 14.43 7.17
C GLY A 22 -5.22 13.74 6.36
N SER A 23 -5.13 12.43 6.11
CA SER A 23 -6.09 11.72 5.28
C SER A 23 -7.32 11.23 6.04
N ALA A 24 -8.47 11.27 5.35
CA ALA A 24 -9.70 10.57 5.74
C ALA A 24 -9.84 9.26 4.95
N SER A 25 -10.37 8.22 5.58
CA SER A 25 -10.77 6.99 4.89
C SER A 25 -12.00 7.25 4.03
N LYS A 26 -11.98 6.84 2.77
CA LYS A 26 -13.08 6.97 1.81
C LYS A 26 -13.71 5.63 1.47
N ALA A 27 -12.90 4.59 1.31
CA ALA A 27 -13.34 3.22 1.11
C ALA A 27 -12.40 2.27 1.83
N SER A 28 -12.93 1.14 2.28
CA SER A 28 -12.22 0.17 3.10
C SER A 28 -11.93 -1.12 2.34
N PHE A 29 -10.96 -1.86 2.84
CA PHE A 29 -10.69 -3.22 2.38
C PHE A 29 -11.93 -4.10 2.58
N GLY A 30 -12.31 -4.85 1.52
CA GLY A 30 -13.49 -5.72 1.55
C GLY A 30 -14.79 -5.06 1.06
N ASP A 31 -14.81 -3.74 0.81
CA ASP A 31 -15.99 -3.06 0.27
C ASP A 31 -16.37 -3.66 -1.10
N GLN A 32 -17.63 -4.03 -1.27
CA GLN A 32 -18.17 -4.54 -2.54
C GLN A 32 -18.51 -3.37 -3.46
N ARG A 33 -17.95 -3.36 -4.66
CA ARG A 33 -18.17 -2.33 -5.68
C ARG A 33 -18.94 -2.92 -6.85
N THR A 34 -20.16 -2.45 -7.09
CA THR A 34 -20.95 -2.80 -8.26
C THR A 34 -20.77 -1.71 -9.33
N TYR A 35 -20.34 -2.11 -10.51
CA TYR A 35 -20.19 -1.21 -11.66
C TYR A 35 -21.42 -1.29 -12.54
N MET A 36 -22.02 -0.12 -12.83
CA MET A 36 -23.24 0.00 -13.61
C MET A 36 -22.96 0.75 -14.92
N HIS A 37 -23.52 0.30 -16.02
CA HIS A 37 -23.55 1.02 -17.29
C HIS A 37 -24.98 1.07 -17.84
N ASN A 38 -25.51 2.27 -18.08
CA ASN A 38 -26.87 2.49 -18.54
C ASN A 38 -27.94 1.71 -17.74
N GLY A 39 -27.81 1.68 -16.40
CA GLY A 39 -28.73 0.98 -15.51
C GLY A 39 -28.53 -0.53 -15.42
N THR A 40 -27.58 -1.10 -16.16
CA THR A 40 -27.27 -2.53 -16.14
C THR A 40 -25.97 -2.78 -15.37
N LYS A 41 -25.99 -3.77 -14.44
CA LYS A 41 -24.78 -4.23 -13.76
C LYS A 41 -23.84 -4.88 -14.77
N ILE A 42 -22.62 -4.36 -14.89
CA ILE A 42 -21.59 -4.87 -15.80
C ILE A 42 -20.45 -5.61 -15.09
N ASP A 43 -20.20 -5.27 -13.83
CA ASP A 43 -19.14 -5.92 -13.05
C ASP A 43 -19.39 -5.78 -11.54
N GLU A 44 -18.71 -6.61 -10.77
CA GLU A 44 -18.66 -6.52 -9.31
C GLU A 44 -17.25 -6.87 -8.83
N GLN A 45 -16.65 -6.00 -8.03
CA GLN A 45 -15.28 -6.16 -7.54
C GLN A 45 -15.23 -5.91 -6.03
N THR A 46 -14.37 -6.65 -5.35
CA THR A 46 -14.04 -6.39 -3.96
C THR A 46 -12.88 -5.40 -3.89
N HIS A 47 -13.03 -4.34 -3.11
CA HIS A 47 -11.98 -3.36 -2.87
C HIS A 47 -10.86 -3.97 -2.03
N MET A 48 -9.66 -4.10 -2.57
CA MET A 48 -8.55 -4.83 -1.97
C MET A 48 -7.49 -3.89 -1.35
N GLY A 49 -7.91 -2.72 -0.87
CA GLY A 49 -7.04 -1.74 -0.23
C GLY A 49 -7.81 -0.77 0.64
N GLN A 50 -7.14 0.29 1.05
CA GLN A 50 -7.70 1.40 1.82
C GLN A 50 -7.58 2.67 0.99
N ASP A 51 -8.70 3.31 0.65
CA ASP A 51 -8.68 4.61 -0.04
C ASP A 51 -8.55 5.73 0.99
N LEU A 52 -7.50 6.53 0.83
CA LEU A 52 -7.11 7.62 1.72
C LEU A 52 -7.11 8.94 0.94
N ALA A 53 -8.06 9.83 1.26
CA ALA A 53 -8.13 11.16 0.65
C ALA A 53 -7.59 12.24 1.58
N SER A 54 -6.75 13.11 1.04
CA SER A 54 -6.19 14.30 1.68
C SER A 54 -6.42 15.51 0.77
N VAL A 55 -5.54 16.51 0.81
CA VAL A 55 -5.53 17.55 -0.22
C VAL A 55 -5.11 16.97 -1.58
N ALA A 56 -5.51 17.61 -2.67
CA ALA A 56 -5.10 17.18 -4.01
C ALA A 56 -3.56 17.23 -4.14
N HIS A 57 -3.01 16.23 -4.81
CA HIS A 57 -1.55 16.08 -4.98
C HIS A 57 -0.77 16.07 -3.65
N ALA A 58 -1.37 15.45 -2.61
CA ALA A 58 -0.70 15.29 -1.31
C ALA A 58 0.58 14.47 -1.44
N PRO A 59 1.68 14.86 -0.76
CA PRO A 59 2.89 14.06 -0.73
C PRO A 59 2.65 12.69 -0.07
N ILE A 60 3.03 11.62 -0.77
CA ILE A 60 2.87 10.25 -0.30
C ILE A 60 4.17 9.81 0.37
N PRO A 61 4.19 9.55 1.69
CA PRO A 61 5.36 8.99 2.35
C PRO A 61 5.44 7.47 2.14
N ALA A 62 6.65 6.93 2.03
CA ALA A 62 6.89 5.51 2.23
C ALA A 62 6.37 5.10 3.62
N ALA A 63 5.50 4.11 3.68
CA ALA A 63 4.84 3.73 4.93
C ALA A 63 5.80 3.08 5.94
N ASN A 64 6.88 2.45 5.47
CA ASN A 64 7.96 1.93 6.29
C ASN A 64 9.25 1.80 5.47
N ASP A 65 10.36 1.43 6.13
CA ASP A 65 11.63 1.17 5.48
C ASP A 65 11.50 0.02 4.48
N GLY A 66 12.20 0.09 3.34
CA GLY A 66 12.16 -0.96 2.34
C GLY A 66 12.90 -0.62 1.05
N LYS A 67 12.64 -1.43 0.05
CA LYS A 67 13.20 -1.28 -1.29
C LYS A 67 12.09 -1.20 -2.34
N VAL A 68 12.14 -0.22 -3.22
CA VAL A 68 11.18 -0.08 -4.32
C VAL A 68 11.39 -1.21 -5.32
N VAL A 69 10.35 -2.01 -5.55
CA VAL A 69 10.37 -3.16 -6.48
C VAL A 69 9.51 -2.94 -7.72
N PHE A 70 8.66 -1.90 -7.71
CA PHE A 70 7.86 -1.49 -8.86
C PHE A 70 7.59 0.01 -8.83
N ALA A 71 7.66 0.72 -9.97
CA ALA A 71 7.46 2.17 -10.05
C ALA A 71 7.10 2.60 -11.49
N GLU A 72 5.90 2.20 -11.97
CA GLU A 72 5.40 2.52 -13.31
C GLU A 72 3.87 2.39 -13.40
N PRO A 73 3.21 2.84 -14.49
CA PRO A 73 1.78 2.65 -14.69
C PRO A 73 1.40 1.17 -14.81
N LEU A 74 0.31 0.75 -14.14
CA LEU A 74 -0.24 -0.60 -14.21
C LEU A 74 -1.77 -0.63 -14.23
N GLY A 75 -2.37 -0.72 -15.40
CA GLY A 75 -3.80 -0.95 -15.59
C GLY A 75 -4.71 -0.03 -14.75
N ILE A 76 -5.63 -0.63 -14.00
CA ILE A 76 -6.59 0.11 -13.15
C ILE A 76 -5.93 0.84 -11.97
N PHE A 77 -4.72 0.44 -11.56
CA PHE A 77 -3.98 1.09 -10.48
C PHE A 77 -3.40 2.45 -10.89
N GLY A 78 -3.31 2.74 -12.20
CA GLY A 78 -2.64 3.94 -12.68
C GLY A 78 -1.15 3.93 -12.35
N ASN A 79 -0.58 5.08 -12.03
CA ASN A 79 0.80 5.16 -11.56
C ASN A 79 0.91 4.47 -10.21
N LEU A 80 1.72 3.42 -10.16
CA LEU A 80 1.85 2.49 -9.05
C LEU A 80 3.29 2.43 -8.55
N VAL A 81 3.46 2.51 -7.25
CA VAL A 81 4.71 2.16 -6.55
C VAL A 81 4.45 0.96 -5.64
N VAL A 82 5.38 0.00 -5.61
CA VAL A 82 5.39 -1.09 -4.64
C VAL A 82 6.74 -1.11 -3.92
N ILE A 83 6.69 -1.16 -2.60
CA ILE A 83 7.86 -1.24 -1.72
C ILE A 83 7.88 -2.61 -1.07
N ASP A 84 8.99 -3.33 -1.23
CA ASP A 84 9.28 -4.56 -0.50
C ASP A 84 9.87 -4.23 0.87
N HIS A 85 9.28 -4.79 1.91
CA HIS A 85 9.71 -4.64 3.30
C HIS A 85 10.42 -5.90 3.82
N GLY A 86 10.59 -6.90 2.95
CA GLY A 86 11.19 -8.19 3.26
C GLY A 86 10.19 -9.22 3.79
N LEU A 87 10.61 -10.48 3.76
CA LEU A 87 9.84 -11.65 4.22
C LEU A 87 8.44 -11.78 3.60
N GLY A 88 8.29 -11.34 2.33
CA GLY A 88 7.03 -11.38 1.60
C GLY A 88 6.06 -10.23 1.88
N LEU A 89 6.43 -9.29 2.75
CA LEU A 89 5.62 -8.13 3.06
C LEU A 89 5.91 -6.98 2.10
N GLN A 90 4.87 -6.45 1.46
CA GLN A 90 4.99 -5.31 0.53
C GLN A 90 3.86 -4.31 0.78
N SER A 91 4.13 -3.03 0.54
CA SER A 91 3.12 -1.97 0.48
C SER A 91 2.94 -1.43 -0.94
N LEU A 92 1.71 -1.09 -1.29
CA LEU A 92 1.27 -0.68 -2.61
C LEU A 92 0.65 0.71 -2.55
N TYR A 93 1.02 1.58 -3.50
CA TYR A 93 0.60 2.99 -3.58
C TYR A 93 0.12 3.29 -5.00
N SER A 94 -1.19 3.45 -5.18
CA SER A 94 -1.80 3.61 -6.51
C SER A 94 -2.41 4.98 -6.74
N HIS A 95 -2.85 5.21 -7.98
CA HIS A 95 -3.52 6.41 -8.47
C HIS A 95 -2.66 7.68 -8.38
N MET A 96 -1.34 7.51 -8.28
CA MET A 96 -0.41 8.63 -8.14
C MET A 96 -0.46 9.56 -9.37
N SER A 97 -0.41 10.88 -9.15
CA SER A 97 -0.22 11.83 -10.23
C SER A 97 1.23 11.87 -10.69
N GLU A 98 2.17 11.67 -9.77
CA GLU A 98 3.60 11.70 -10.01
C GLU A 98 4.32 10.65 -9.16
N ILE A 99 5.23 9.89 -9.78
CA ILE A 99 6.16 8.98 -9.10
C ILE A 99 7.49 9.71 -8.93
N GLN A 100 7.99 9.81 -7.68
CA GLN A 100 9.23 10.49 -7.33
C GLN A 100 10.30 9.53 -6.81
N THR A 101 10.22 8.27 -7.19
CA THR A 101 11.18 7.22 -6.84
C THR A 101 11.43 6.30 -8.03
N ASN A 102 12.38 5.37 -7.91
CA ASN A 102 12.73 4.43 -8.98
C ASN A 102 12.87 3.01 -8.42
N VAL A 103 12.65 2.02 -9.27
CA VAL A 103 12.93 0.61 -8.94
C VAL A 103 14.38 0.45 -8.49
N GLY A 104 14.59 -0.26 -7.39
CA GLY A 104 15.88 -0.49 -6.76
C GLY A 104 16.24 0.54 -5.67
N ALA A 105 15.54 1.67 -5.57
CA ALA A 105 15.78 2.64 -4.53
C ALA A 105 15.49 2.07 -3.14
N THR A 106 16.39 2.34 -2.19
CA THR A 106 16.12 2.11 -0.76
C THR A 106 15.44 3.35 -0.20
N VAL A 107 14.32 3.15 0.50
CA VAL A 107 13.54 4.22 1.11
C VAL A 107 13.43 4.02 2.61
N LYS A 108 13.38 5.12 3.33
CA LYS A 108 13.10 5.16 4.77
C LYS A 108 11.64 5.54 5.01
N LYS A 109 11.11 5.08 6.12
CA LYS A 109 9.77 5.45 6.59
C LYS A 109 9.60 6.96 6.63
N GLY A 110 8.70 7.47 5.80
CA GLY A 110 8.42 8.89 5.67
C GLY A 110 9.08 9.60 4.50
N ASP A 111 10.00 8.95 3.77
CA ASP A 111 10.53 9.50 2.52
C ASP A 111 9.41 9.69 1.51
N ILE A 112 9.37 10.83 0.83
CA ILE A 112 8.34 11.09 -0.18
C ILE A 112 8.65 10.30 -1.44
N ILE A 113 7.69 9.49 -1.89
CA ILE A 113 7.80 8.61 -3.06
C ILE A 113 6.97 9.08 -4.26
N GLY A 114 6.16 10.13 -4.08
CA GLY A 114 5.34 10.74 -5.11
C GLY A 114 4.16 11.52 -4.57
N LEU A 115 3.18 11.80 -5.42
CA LEU A 115 2.02 12.63 -5.10
C LEU A 115 0.73 11.86 -5.39
N THR A 116 -0.32 12.08 -4.59
CA THR A 116 -1.67 11.54 -4.85
C THR A 116 -2.23 12.07 -6.17
N GLY A 117 -3.22 11.38 -6.73
CA GLY A 117 -3.80 11.79 -7.99
C GLY A 117 -5.04 10.99 -8.38
N THR A 118 -5.29 10.95 -9.70
CA THR A 118 -6.48 10.33 -10.29
C THR A 118 -6.13 9.39 -11.45
N THR A 119 -4.90 8.90 -11.55
CA THR A 119 -4.51 7.99 -12.63
C THR A 119 -5.13 6.61 -12.46
N GLY A 120 -5.31 5.87 -13.55
CA GLY A 120 -6.00 4.59 -13.55
C GLY A 120 -7.51 4.71 -13.34
N LEU A 121 -8.13 3.80 -12.60
CA LEU A 121 -9.56 3.79 -12.32
C LEU A 121 -9.85 4.48 -10.98
N ALA A 122 -9.73 5.80 -10.92
CA ALA A 122 -9.97 6.62 -9.74
C ALA A 122 -11.09 7.63 -9.98
N GLY A 123 -12.04 7.72 -9.03
CA GLY A 123 -13.16 8.67 -9.10
C GLY A 123 -12.85 10.08 -8.57
N GLY A 124 -11.62 10.34 -8.11
CA GLY A 124 -11.15 11.61 -7.55
C GLY A 124 -9.76 11.43 -6.95
N ASP A 125 -9.11 12.55 -6.57
CA ASP A 125 -7.75 12.50 -6.01
C ASP A 125 -7.73 11.77 -4.66
N HIS A 126 -6.99 10.67 -4.60
CA HIS A 126 -6.78 9.88 -3.39
C HIS A 126 -5.57 8.95 -3.55
N LEU A 127 -5.09 8.42 -2.44
CA LEU A 127 -4.18 7.29 -2.39
C LEU A 127 -4.98 6.00 -2.19
N HIS A 128 -4.90 5.05 -3.11
CA HIS A 128 -5.25 3.67 -2.82
C HIS A 128 -4.02 2.98 -2.22
N PHE A 129 -4.11 2.66 -0.92
CA PHE A 129 -3.05 2.02 -0.15
C PHE A 129 -3.37 0.55 0.07
N GLY A 130 -2.44 -0.33 -0.29
CA GLY A 130 -2.58 -1.78 -0.12
C GLY A 130 -1.40 -2.38 0.65
N ILE A 131 -1.64 -3.52 1.28
CA ILE A 131 -0.61 -4.40 1.84
C ILE A 131 -0.71 -5.76 1.17
N LEU A 132 0.45 -6.30 0.79
CA LEU A 132 0.59 -7.62 0.22
C LEU A 132 1.41 -8.50 1.18
N MET A 133 0.94 -9.72 1.40
CA MET A 133 1.70 -10.76 2.07
C MET A 133 1.87 -11.93 1.09
N HIS A 134 3.10 -12.16 0.64
CA HIS A 134 3.42 -13.15 -0.41
C HIS A 134 2.56 -13.01 -1.67
N GLY A 135 2.30 -11.76 -2.11
CA GLY A 135 1.48 -11.45 -3.29
C GLY A 135 -0.03 -11.47 -3.08
N ILE A 136 -0.50 -11.80 -1.89
CA ILE A 136 -1.93 -11.78 -1.51
C ILE A 136 -2.23 -10.46 -0.79
N GLN A 137 -3.25 -9.74 -1.25
CA GLN A 137 -3.71 -8.51 -0.60
C GLN A 137 -4.38 -8.83 0.74
N VAL A 138 -3.97 -8.13 1.80
CA VAL A 138 -4.47 -8.28 3.16
C VAL A 138 -4.97 -6.95 3.71
N GLN A 139 -5.70 -6.97 4.84
CA GLN A 139 -6.26 -5.77 5.50
C GLN A 139 -5.14 -4.76 5.83
N PRO A 140 -5.13 -3.56 5.22
CA PRO A 140 -4.06 -2.59 5.44
C PRO A 140 -4.13 -1.90 6.82
N LEU A 141 -5.33 -1.72 7.39
CA LEU A 141 -5.51 -0.95 8.64
C LEU A 141 -4.77 -1.57 9.82
N ASP A 142 -4.67 -2.89 9.87
CA ASP A 142 -3.96 -3.61 10.91
C ASP A 142 -2.48 -3.19 10.98
N TRP A 143 -1.86 -3.00 9.82
CA TRP A 143 -0.45 -2.59 9.69
C TRP A 143 -0.19 -1.13 10.12
N LEU A 144 -1.24 -0.31 10.14
CA LEU A 144 -1.19 1.09 10.62
C LEU A 144 -1.37 1.17 12.15
N ASP A 145 -1.79 0.10 12.82
CA ASP A 145 -2.04 0.07 14.27
C ASP A 145 -0.80 -0.43 15.04
N PRO A 146 -0.15 0.44 15.84
CA PRO A 146 1.03 0.05 16.62
C PRO A 146 0.73 -1.04 17.68
N LYS A 147 -0.49 -1.12 18.20
CA LYS A 147 -0.87 -2.17 19.16
C LYS A 147 -0.99 -3.51 18.47
N TRP A 148 -1.62 -3.55 17.29
CA TRP A 148 -1.73 -4.76 16.52
C TRP A 148 -0.34 -5.29 16.11
N ILE A 149 0.54 -4.43 15.57
CA ILE A 149 1.92 -4.78 15.21
C ILE A 149 2.66 -5.35 16.42
N LYS A 150 2.58 -4.67 17.57
CA LYS A 150 3.23 -5.15 18.79
C LYS A 150 2.74 -6.55 19.17
N ASN A 151 1.43 -6.71 19.37
CA ASN A 151 0.84 -7.90 19.94
C ASN A 151 0.86 -9.10 18.97
N THR A 152 0.71 -8.85 17.67
CA THR A 152 0.55 -9.90 16.65
C THR A 152 1.87 -10.31 16.03
N ILE A 153 2.83 -9.39 15.91
CA ILE A 153 4.09 -9.64 15.21
C ILE A 153 5.28 -9.53 16.18
N THR A 154 5.51 -8.34 16.75
CA THR A 154 6.73 -8.05 17.52
C THR A 154 6.90 -8.99 18.72
N ASP A 155 5.89 -9.07 19.60
CA ASP A 155 5.94 -9.90 20.80
C ASP A 155 6.08 -11.40 20.47
N ARG A 156 5.54 -11.84 19.32
CA ARG A 156 5.64 -13.24 18.89
C ARG A 156 7.01 -13.57 18.30
N LEU A 157 7.61 -12.66 17.54
CA LEU A 157 8.98 -12.82 17.04
C LEU A 157 9.98 -12.82 18.19
N ASP A 158 9.81 -11.94 19.17
CA ASP A 158 10.64 -11.89 20.37
C ASP A 158 10.54 -13.20 21.19
N ALA A 159 9.32 -13.71 21.38
CA ALA A 159 9.07 -14.98 22.07
C ALA A 159 9.67 -16.18 21.32
N ALA A 160 9.76 -16.11 20.00
CA ALA A 160 10.38 -17.14 19.16
C ALA A 160 11.91 -17.01 19.06
N GLY A 161 12.52 -15.96 19.64
CA GLY A 161 13.96 -15.70 19.55
C GLY A 161 14.43 -15.36 18.13
N ALA A 162 13.54 -14.84 17.29
CA ALA A 162 13.87 -14.46 15.92
C ALA A 162 14.75 -13.21 15.91
N GLU A 163 15.91 -13.30 15.23
CA GLU A 163 16.74 -12.13 14.91
C GLU A 163 16.01 -11.22 13.89
N ARG A 164 16.14 -9.90 14.06
CA ARG A 164 15.48 -8.86 13.24
C ARG A 164 16.51 -7.98 12.55
#